data_3b0a200f6009e2c46d2f1d4109d4d61c
#
_entry.id   3b0a200f6009e2c46d2f1d4109d4d61c
#
_cell.length_a   1.000
_cell.length_b   1.000
_cell.length_c   1.000
_cell.angle_alpha   90.00
_cell.angle_beta   90.00
_cell.angle_gamma   90.00
#
_symmetry.space_group_name_H-M   'P 1'
#
loop_
_entity.id
_entity.type
_entity.pdbx_description
1 polymer ?
#
loop_
_entity_poly.entity_id
_entity_poly.type
_entity_poly.pdbx_seq_one_letter_code
_entity_poly.pdbx_strand_id
1 'polypeptide(L)'
;MKAKAKTNEKLLKEMIATPGADKIGEYSLTDSRHSRITKFMAETLFDENMGGRFGNSHIALGMSYRDTYAGDVSKLTDAEAKRLGFNDSSVHTDVVSTTDRTVTAHLKDGTEKVIYKDGKFVL
;
A
#
# COMPACT_ATOMS: atom_id res chain seq x y z
N MET A 1 -3.93 -14.68 -4.53
CA MET A 1 -2.52 -14.24 -4.36
C MET A 1 -1.63 -15.42 -3.96
N LYS A 2 -0.35 -15.43 -4.36
CA LYS A 2 0.66 -16.35 -3.81
C LYS A 2 1.54 -15.55 -2.84
N ALA A 3 1.61 -15.98 -1.58
CA ALA A 3 2.43 -15.34 -0.56
C ALA A 3 3.30 -16.38 0.16
N LYS A 4 4.51 -15.97 0.55
CA LYS A 4 5.45 -16.78 1.31
C LYS A 4 6.09 -15.92 2.39
N ALA A 5 6.16 -16.42 3.62
CA ALA A 5 6.83 -15.78 4.72
C ALA A 5 8.02 -16.63 5.21
N LYS A 6 9.08 -15.98 5.70
CA LYS A 6 10.21 -16.67 6.35
C LYS A 6 9.84 -17.23 7.71
N THR A 7 8.94 -16.54 8.40
CA THR A 7 8.40 -16.93 9.72
C THR A 7 6.89 -16.75 9.69
N ASN A 8 6.17 -17.53 10.51
CA ASN A 8 4.70 -17.44 10.64
C ASN A 8 3.92 -17.62 9.32
N GLU A 9 4.43 -18.42 8.38
CA GLU A 9 3.79 -18.64 7.07
C GLU A 9 2.36 -19.20 7.22
N LYS A 10 2.11 -19.99 8.25
CA LYS A 10 0.77 -20.51 8.54
C LYS A 10 -0.22 -19.39 8.83
N LEU A 11 0.16 -18.44 9.70
CA LEU A 11 -0.67 -17.26 10.00
C LEU A 11 -0.92 -16.40 8.78
N LEU A 12 0.09 -16.18 7.94
CA LEU A 12 -0.08 -15.45 6.67
C LEU A 12 -1.09 -16.16 5.76
N LYS A 13 -1.00 -17.48 5.62
CA LYS A 13 -1.94 -18.26 4.80
C LYS A 13 -3.37 -18.23 5.35
N GLU A 14 -3.53 -18.31 6.65
CA GLU A 14 -4.83 -18.19 7.32
C GLU A 14 -5.43 -16.79 7.10
N MET A 15 -4.62 -15.74 7.23
CA MET A 15 -5.05 -14.37 7.00
C MET A 15 -5.51 -14.15 5.55
N ILE A 16 -4.71 -14.54 4.55
CA ILE A 16 -5.08 -14.36 3.13
C ILE A 16 -6.23 -15.27 2.66
N ALA A 17 -6.59 -16.28 3.44
CA ALA A 17 -7.78 -17.10 3.18
C ALA A 17 -9.09 -16.39 3.59
N THR A 18 -9.00 -15.30 4.36
CA THR A 18 -10.17 -14.47 4.67
C THR A 18 -10.72 -13.82 3.39
N PRO A 19 -12.03 -13.74 3.20
CA PRO A 19 -12.61 -13.14 2.00
C PRO A 19 -12.05 -11.74 1.71
N GLY A 20 -11.55 -11.53 0.50
CA GLY A 20 -10.94 -10.27 0.06
C GLY A 20 -9.53 -9.99 0.56
N ALA A 21 -8.99 -10.75 1.54
CA ALA A 21 -7.66 -10.51 2.09
C ALA A 21 -6.52 -10.88 1.13
N ASP A 22 -6.80 -11.61 0.06
CA ASP A 22 -5.84 -11.99 -0.97
C ASP A 22 -5.67 -10.92 -2.08
N LYS A 23 -6.25 -9.75 -1.90
CA LYS A 23 -6.19 -8.61 -2.83
C LYS A 23 -5.43 -7.44 -2.21
N ILE A 24 -4.89 -6.59 -3.07
CA ILE A 24 -4.28 -5.33 -2.64
C ILE A 24 -5.40 -4.34 -2.37
N GLY A 25 -5.43 -3.79 -1.15
CA GLY A 25 -6.34 -2.73 -0.72
C GLY A 25 -5.73 -1.35 -0.78
N GLU A 26 -4.41 -1.26 -0.61
CA GLU A 26 -3.69 0.02 -0.60
C GLU A 26 -2.27 -0.14 -1.14
N TYR A 27 -1.76 0.94 -1.74
CA TYR A 27 -0.35 1.12 -2.05
C TYR A 27 0.09 2.52 -1.63
N SER A 28 1.14 2.61 -0.86
CA SER A 28 1.67 3.87 -0.33
C SER A 28 3.16 4.03 -0.59
N LEU A 29 3.58 5.29 -0.76
CA LEU A 29 4.97 5.71 -0.86
C LEU A 29 5.23 6.83 0.13
N THR A 30 6.26 6.69 0.96
CA THR A 30 6.72 7.72 1.88
C THR A 30 8.04 8.31 1.43
N ASP A 31 8.06 9.61 1.18
CA ASP A 31 9.27 10.35 0.83
C ASP A 31 10.19 10.51 2.05
N SER A 32 11.45 10.17 1.89
CA SER A 32 12.46 10.23 2.96
C SER A 32 12.64 11.62 3.56
N ARG A 33 12.29 12.69 2.84
CA ARG A 33 12.38 14.09 3.29
C ARG A 33 11.25 14.48 4.23
N HIS A 34 10.11 13.79 4.15
CA HIS A 34 8.89 14.16 4.88
C HIS A 34 8.72 13.37 6.18
N SER A 35 9.22 12.14 6.25
CA SER A 35 9.12 11.35 7.48
C SER A 35 10.37 11.50 8.36
N ARG A 36 10.13 11.82 9.64
CA ARG A 36 11.17 11.85 10.69
C ARG A 36 11.37 10.51 11.39
N ILE A 37 10.53 9.52 11.08
CA ILE A 37 10.60 8.19 11.65
C ILE A 37 11.66 7.42 10.86
N THR A 38 12.74 6.98 11.53
CA THR A 38 13.92 6.39 10.88
C THR A 38 14.15 4.93 11.25
N LYS A 39 13.34 4.37 12.16
CA LYS A 39 13.47 2.99 12.64
C LYS A 39 12.10 2.42 12.99
N PHE A 40 11.98 1.10 12.97
CA PHE A 40 10.79 0.41 13.45
C PHE A 40 10.58 0.65 14.95
N MET A 41 9.36 0.96 15.31
CA MET A 41 8.94 1.31 16.67
C MET A 41 7.95 0.31 17.27
N ALA A 42 7.60 -0.74 16.52
CA ALA A 42 6.55 -1.70 16.85
C ALA A 42 5.17 -1.04 17.06
N GLU A 43 4.93 0.02 16.28
CA GLU A 43 3.68 0.76 16.26
C GLU A 43 3.30 1.02 14.80
N THR A 44 2.14 0.51 14.38
CA THR A 44 1.74 0.41 12.97
C THR A 44 1.79 1.74 12.23
N LEU A 45 1.19 2.79 12.78
CA LEU A 45 1.11 4.10 12.13
C LEU A 45 2.48 4.74 11.91
N PHE A 46 3.45 4.43 12.78
CA PHE A 46 4.82 4.91 12.59
C PHE A 46 5.59 4.04 11.61
N ASP A 47 5.44 2.73 11.71
CA ASP A 47 6.22 1.78 10.92
C ASP A 47 5.82 1.82 9.45
N GLU A 48 4.54 1.99 9.12
CA GLU A 48 4.04 2.15 7.75
C GLU A 48 4.45 3.47 7.09
N ASN A 49 4.81 4.49 7.90
CA ASN A 49 5.25 5.81 7.44
C ASN A 49 6.74 6.07 7.70
N MET A 50 7.52 5.03 7.98
CA MET A 50 8.94 5.16 8.22
C MET A 50 9.66 5.74 7.00
N GLY A 51 10.52 6.77 7.22
CA GLY A 51 11.35 7.37 6.20
C GLY A 51 12.65 6.59 6.00
N GLY A 52 13.75 7.11 6.54
CA GLY A 52 15.09 6.53 6.35
C GLY A 52 15.66 6.82 4.96
N ARG A 53 16.78 6.16 4.62
CA ARG A 53 17.57 6.47 3.41
C ARG A 53 16.77 6.36 2.11
N PHE A 54 15.93 5.32 1.99
CA PHE A 54 15.20 5.01 0.77
C PHE A 54 13.70 5.29 0.91
N GLY A 55 13.29 6.03 1.95
CA GLY A 55 11.88 6.19 2.26
C GLY A 55 11.22 4.85 2.55
N ASN A 56 9.94 4.76 2.29
CA ASN A 56 9.13 3.60 2.56
C ASN A 56 8.13 3.36 1.43
N SER A 57 7.76 2.13 1.23
CA SER A 57 6.51 1.78 0.57
C SER A 57 5.82 0.71 1.40
N HIS A 58 4.50 0.75 1.46
CA HIS A 58 3.73 -0.38 1.93
C HIS A 58 2.64 -0.77 0.94
N ILE A 59 2.27 -2.03 1.00
CA ILE A 59 1.13 -2.59 0.29
C ILE A 59 0.23 -3.17 1.36
N ALA A 60 -0.99 -2.65 1.52
CA ALA A 60 -1.97 -3.27 2.36
C ALA A 60 -2.69 -4.40 1.63
N LEU A 61 -2.79 -5.54 2.30
CA LEU A 61 -3.63 -6.66 1.88
C LEU A 61 -5.01 -6.51 2.49
N GLY A 62 -6.05 -6.71 1.70
CA GLY A 62 -7.42 -6.69 2.16
C GLY A 62 -8.18 -5.42 1.84
N MET A 63 -8.78 -4.79 2.84
CA MET A 63 -9.71 -3.68 2.68
C MET A 63 -9.06 -2.44 2.07
N SER A 64 -9.78 -1.79 1.15
CA SER A 64 -9.46 -0.45 0.66
C SER A 64 -10.25 0.61 1.43
N TYR A 65 -9.63 1.74 1.73
CA TYR A 65 -10.31 2.87 2.36
C TYR A 65 -11.03 3.72 1.32
N ARG A 66 -12.35 3.89 1.49
CA ARG A 66 -13.20 4.66 0.55
C ARG A 66 -13.03 6.17 0.67
N ASP A 67 -12.43 6.66 1.75
CA ASP A 67 -12.09 8.08 1.95
C ASP A 67 -11.04 8.60 0.95
N THR A 68 -10.33 7.69 0.29
CA THR A 68 -9.45 8.01 -0.85
C THR A 68 -10.22 8.33 -2.15
N TYR A 69 -11.54 8.16 -2.17
CA TYR A 69 -12.37 8.51 -3.32
C TYR A 69 -12.44 10.02 -3.49
N ALA A 70 -12.16 10.51 -4.71
CA ALA A 70 -12.13 11.94 -5.01
C ALA A 70 -13.52 12.61 -5.06
N GLY A 71 -14.60 11.83 -5.03
CA GLY A 71 -15.98 12.31 -5.03
C GLY A 71 -16.60 12.33 -3.63
N ASP A 72 -17.91 12.46 -3.58
CA ASP A 72 -18.69 12.40 -2.33
C ASP A 72 -18.85 10.95 -1.88
N VAL A 73 -18.09 10.55 -0.85
CA VAL A 73 -18.08 9.18 -0.32
C VAL A 73 -19.48 8.74 0.16
N SER A 74 -20.31 9.68 0.65
CA SER A 74 -21.67 9.35 1.13
C SER A 74 -22.60 8.88 0.00
N LYS A 75 -22.25 9.18 -1.24
CA LYS A 75 -22.98 8.77 -2.45
C LYS A 75 -22.36 7.57 -3.18
N LEU A 76 -21.19 7.11 -2.72
CA LEU A 76 -20.49 5.98 -3.33
C LEU A 76 -21.18 4.67 -2.96
N THR A 77 -21.91 4.10 -3.92
CA THR A 77 -22.56 2.78 -3.76
C THR A 77 -21.53 1.65 -3.76
N ASP A 78 -21.87 0.51 -3.14
CA ASP A 78 -20.98 -0.68 -3.14
C ASP A 78 -20.67 -1.19 -4.54
N ALA A 79 -21.66 -1.14 -5.43
CA ALA A 79 -21.49 -1.53 -6.83
C ALA A 79 -20.46 -0.64 -7.55
N GLU A 80 -20.53 0.67 -7.30
CA GLU A 80 -19.61 1.63 -7.89
C GLU A 80 -18.22 1.53 -7.27
N ALA A 81 -18.13 1.41 -5.96
CA ALA A 81 -16.86 1.18 -5.25
C ALA A 81 -16.14 -0.06 -5.82
N LYS A 82 -16.86 -1.17 -5.98
CA LYS A 82 -16.32 -2.40 -6.59
C LYS A 82 -15.88 -2.18 -8.04
N ARG A 83 -16.65 -1.44 -8.85
CA ARG A 83 -16.29 -1.10 -10.24
C ARG A 83 -15.02 -0.25 -10.31
N LEU A 84 -14.80 0.64 -9.33
CA LEU A 84 -13.61 1.48 -9.20
C LEU A 84 -12.39 0.73 -8.64
N GLY A 85 -12.57 -0.51 -8.21
CA GLY A 85 -11.48 -1.35 -7.72
C GLY A 85 -11.33 -1.36 -6.20
N PHE A 86 -12.21 -0.67 -5.46
CA PHE A 86 -12.23 -0.79 -4.01
C PHE A 86 -12.52 -2.23 -3.60
N ASN A 87 -11.70 -2.74 -2.71
CA ASN A 87 -11.83 -4.08 -2.16
C ASN A 87 -12.43 -4.03 -0.75
N ASP A 88 -13.32 -4.95 -0.48
CA ASP A 88 -13.95 -5.09 0.83
C ASP A 88 -13.42 -6.35 1.52
N SER A 89 -13.00 -6.20 2.77
CA SER A 89 -12.48 -7.30 3.60
C SER A 89 -12.52 -6.90 5.08
N SER A 90 -12.58 -7.88 5.96
CA SER A 90 -12.35 -7.65 7.40
C SER A 90 -10.86 -7.57 7.76
N VAL A 91 -9.97 -7.76 6.80
CA VAL A 91 -8.51 -7.67 6.96
C VAL A 91 -8.01 -6.40 6.28
N HIS A 92 -7.13 -5.67 6.96
CA HIS A 92 -6.25 -4.65 6.39
C HIS A 92 -4.88 -4.81 7.06
N THR A 93 -3.90 -5.27 6.30
CA THR A 93 -2.57 -5.58 6.85
C THR A 93 -1.47 -5.09 5.93
N ASP A 94 -0.59 -4.25 6.47
CA ASP A 94 0.50 -3.64 5.73
C ASP A 94 1.72 -4.56 5.63
N VAL A 95 2.25 -4.63 4.43
CA VAL A 95 3.56 -5.22 4.14
C VAL A 95 4.51 -4.08 3.79
N VAL A 96 5.36 -3.75 4.74
CA VAL A 96 6.25 -2.58 4.68
C VAL A 96 7.59 -2.94 4.05
N SER A 97 8.10 -2.09 3.17
CA SER A 97 9.44 -2.20 2.58
C SER A 97 10.20 -0.90 2.67
N THR A 98 11.44 -0.97 3.19
CA THR A 98 12.38 0.15 3.30
C THR A 98 13.58 0.00 2.36
N THR A 99 13.52 -0.96 1.44
CA THR A 99 14.58 -1.20 0.45
C THR A 99 14.56 -0.13 -0.64
N ASP A 100 15.67 -0.01 -1.36
CA ASP A 100 15.74 0.85 -2.54
C ASP A 100 14.74 0.39 -3.61
N ARG A 101 14.11 1.38 -4.25
CA ARG A 101 13.11 1.16 -5.30
C ARG A 101 13.01 2.34 -6.25
N THR A 102 12.62 2.02 -7.47
CA THR A 102 12.20 3.00 -8.47
C THR A 102 10.74 2.73 -8.81
N VAL A 103 9.92 3.76 -8.85
CA VAL A 103 8.52 3.67 -9.29
C VAL A 103 8.36 4.47 -10.57
N THR A 104 7.86 3.79 -11.60
CA THR A 104 7.62 4.37 -12.92
C THR A 104 6.12 4.38 -13.20
N ALA A 105 5.60 5.53 -13.56
CA ALA A 105 4.23 5.66 -14.06
C ALA A 105 4.22 5.36 -15.57
N HIS A 106 3.33 4.49 -16.00
CA HIS A 106 3.01 4.24 -17.40
C HIS A 106 1.78 5.09 -17.76
N LEU A 107 1.96 6.10 -18.58
CA LEU A 107 0.92 7.05 -18.93
C LEU A 107 0.04 6.52 -20.08
N LYS A 108 -1.16 7.08 -20.22
CA LYS A 108 -2.13 6.64 -21.24
C LYS A 108 -1.65 6.84 -22.68
N ASP A 109 -0.74 7.77 -22.90
CA ASP A 109 -0.12 8.06 -24.22
C ASP A 109 1.04 7.10 -24.55
N GLY A 110 1.31 6.12 -23.68
CA GLY A 110 2.39 5.14 -23.82
C GLY A 110 3.75 5.62 -23.32
N THR A 111 3.85 6.84 -22.81
CA THR A 111 5.10 7.34 -22.21
C THR A 111 5.30 6.81 -20.80
N GLU A 112 6.56 6.77 -20.36
CA GLU A 112 6.95 6.37 -19.02
C GLU A 112 7.60 7.55 -18.28
N LYS A 113 7.24 7.71 -17.01
CA LYS A 113 7.81 8.73 -16.15
C LYS A 113 8.20 8.12 -14.81
N VAL A 114 9.48 8.21 -14.43
CA VAL A 114 9.89 7.89 -13.05
C VAL A 114 9.30 8.94 -12.12
N ILE A 115 8.53 8.49 -11.15
CA ILE A 115 7.84 9.35 -10.18
C ILE A 115 8.43 9.26 -8.77
N TYR A 116 9.19 8.18 -8.49
CA TYR A 116 9.84 7.99 -7.20
C TYR A 116 11.16 7.23 -7.42
N LYS A 117 12.25 7.76 -6.85
CA LYS A 117 13.59 7.17 -6.92
C LYS A 117 14.45 7.64 -5.75
N ASP A 118 15.39 6.80 -5.28
CA ASP A 118 16.33 7.13 -4.20
C ASP A 118 15.60 7.64 -2.92
N GLY A 119 14.45 7.09 -2.63
CA GLY A 119 13.63 7.46 -1.47
C GLY A 119 12.85 8.78 -1.59
N LYS A 120 12.69 9.34 -2.79
CA LYS A 120 12.10 10.66 -2.99
C LYS A 120 11.17 10.68 -4.19
N PHE A 121 10.12 11.50 -4.11
CA PHE A 121 9.37 11.87 -5.30
C PHE A 121 10.22 12.76 -6.22
N VAL A 122 10.20 12.45 -7.52
CA VAL A 122 10.95 13.13 -8.60
C VAL A 122 10.01 13.66 -9.67
N LEU A 123 8.94 14.29 -9.23
CA LEU A 123 7.86 14.84 -10.08
C LEU A 123 8.28 16.13 -10.81
#